data_afbe8b396eec7df6a9bc54086fee020f
#
_entry.id   afbe8b396eec7df6a9bc54086fee020f
#
_cell.length_a   1.000
_cell.length_b   1.000
_cell.length_c   1.000
_cell.angle_alpha   90.00
_cell.angle_beta   90.00
_cell.angle_gamma   90.00
#
_symmetry.space_group_name_H-M   'P 1'
#
loop_
_entity.id
_entity.type
_entity.pdbx_description
1 polymer ?
#
loop_
_entity_poly.entity_id
_entity_poly.type
_entity_poly.pdbx_seq_one_letter_code
_entity_poly.pdbx_strand_id
1 'polypeptide(L)'
;MPLSAVQHYAFCPRQCALIHNEQAWAENYLTAQGKALHERVDSGEPETRKGVRFERTVHVSAEKLGISGVLDLVEVETKTGRLKPVEYKRGKPKPDPMDEIQLCAQGLCLEEMTGQTVSEGALWYMQTRHRVPVVFSDDLRAQTLATIAAVSELLNSGQTPPPDYGKRCKACSLVEICQPELLGKRDRSVGYVAGLFGD
;
A
#
# COMPACT_ATOMS: atom_id res chain seq x y z
N MET A 1 1.99 6.15 11.29
CA MET A 1 1.49 4.87 10.75
C MET A 1 2.35 4.39 9.57
N PRO A 2 2.40 3.08 9.26
CA PRO A 2 3.22 2.60 8.16
C PRO A 2 2.65 3.02 6.79
N LEU A 3 3.54 3.37 5.86
CA LEU A 3 3.21 3.73 4.47
C LEU A 3 2.40 2.63 3.75
N SER A 4 2.68 1.35 4.05
CA SER A 4 1.94 0.21 3.50
C SER A 4 0.46 0.21 3.88
N ALA A 5 0.07 0.84 5.01
CA ALA A 5 -1.33 0.94 5.40
C ALA A 5 -2.16 1.75 4.39
N VAL A 6 -1.54 2.74 3.73
CA VAL A 6 -2.20 3.55 2.70
C VAL A 6 -2.62 2.68 1.51
N GLN A 7 -1.74 1.80 1.04
CA GLN A 7 -2.06 0.85 -0.03
C GLN A 7 -3.10 -0.18 0.41
N HIS A 8 -2.95 -0.75 1.62
CA HIS A 8 -3.89 -1.72 2.14
C HIS A 8 -5.30 -1.15 2.27
N TYR A 9 -5.42 0.11 2.71
CA TYR A 9 -6.70 0.80 2.78
C TYR A 9 -7.30 1.07 1.41
N ALA A 10 -6.51 1.57 0.47
CA ALA A 10 -6.93 1.80 -0.91
C ALA A 10 -7.40 0.51 -1.60
N PHE A 11 -6.82 -0.64 -1.24
CA PHE A 11 -7.30 -1.94 -1.66
C PHE A 11 -8.62 -2.32 -0.98
N CYS A 12 -8.66 -2.24 0.36
CA CYS A 12 -9.81 -2.59 1.16
C CYS A 12 -9.66 -2.09 2.61
N PRO A 13 -10.54 -1.20 3.11
CA PRO A 13 -10.45 -0.71 4.49
C PRO A 13 -10.42 -1.84 5.54
N ARG A 14 -11.21 -2.91 5.34
CA ARG A 14 -11.19 -4.08 6.23
C ARG A 14 -9.86 -4.82 6.19
N GLN A 15 -9.21 -4.96 5.02
CA GLN A 15 -7.86 -5.55 4.93
C GLN A 15 -6.86 -4.72 5.74
N CYS A 16 -6.93 -3.40 5.62
CA CYS A 16 -6.09 -2.50 6.39
C CYS A 16 -6.28 -2.69 7.90
N ALA A 17 -7.52 -2.73 8.39
CA ALA A 17 -7.81 -2.96 9.80
C ALA A 17 -7.33 -4.35 10.28
N LEU A 18 -7.60 -5.41 9.53
CA LEU A 18 -7.14 -6.75 9.87
C LEU A 18 -5.61 -6.81 10.00
N ILE A 19 -4.86 -6.19 9.09
CA ILE A 19 -3.39 -6.20 9.13
C ILE A 19 -2.86 -5.33 10.27
N HIS A 20 -3.38 -4.10 10.43
CA HIS A 20 -2.74 -3.11 11.27
C HIS A 20 -3.33 -2.99 12.67
N ASN A 21 -4.63 -3.23 12.87
CA ASN A 21 -5.27 -3.25 14.18
C ASN A 21 -5.27 -4.64 14.80
N GLU A 22 -5.66 -5.66 14.02
CA GLU A 22 -5.79 -7.02 14.53
C GLU A 22 -4.50 -7.85 14.35
N GLN A 23 -3.48 -7.31 13.66
CA GLN A 23 -2.22 -7.98 13.36
C GLN A 23 -2.41 -9.34 12.67
N ALA A 24 -3.53 -9.48 11.95
CA ALA A 24 -3.82 -10.67 11.18
C ALA A 24 -2.88 -10.75 9.97
N TRP A 25 -2.12 -11.82 9.89
CA TRP A 25 -1.21 -12.05 8.78
C TRP A 25 -1.42 -13.43 8.20
N ALA A 26 -1.55 -13.50 6.88
CA ALA A 26 -1.52 -14.75 6.14
C ALA A 26 -0.55 -14.61 4.97
N GLU A 27 0.42 -15.49 4.92
CA GLU A 27 1.32 -15.58 3.78
C GLU A 27 0.67 -16.46 2.70
N ASN A 28 0.59 -15.95 1.49
CA ASN A 28 0.23 -16.73 0.32
C ASN A 28 1.37 -16.67 -0.71
N TYR A 29 1.26 -17.48 -1.76
CA TYR A 29 2.26 -17.51 -2.82
C TYR A 29 2.57 -16.11 -3.41
N LEU A 30 1.57 -15.23 -3.44
CA LEU A 30 1.71 -13.89 -3.99
C LEU A 30 2.50 -12.95 -3.05
N THR A 31 2.25 -13.03 -1.74
CA THR A 31 2.98 -12.24 -0.73
C THR A 31 4.41 -12.73 -0.55
N ALA A 32 4.63 -14.05 -0.55
CA ALA A 32 5.97 -14.65 -0.49
C ALA A 32 6.85 -14.24 -1.69
N GLN A 33 6.28 -14.26 -2.90
CA GLN A 33 6.99 -13.77 -4.09
C GLN A 33 7.27 -12.27 -4.03
N GLY A 34 6.34 -11.46 -3.49
CA GLY A 34 6.55 -10.03 -3.29
C GLY A 34 7.75 -9.78 -2.39
N LYS A 35 7.79 -10.44 -1.24
CA LYS A 35 8.90 -10.34 -0.27
C LYS A 35 10.26 -10.69 -0.88
N ALA A 36 10.37 -11.83 -1.57
CA ALA A 36 11.59 -12.24 -2.24
C ALA A 36 12.06 -11.24 -3.32
N LEU A 37 11.15 -10.48 -3.88
CA LEU A 37 11.42 -9.44 -4.87
C LEU A 37 12.03 -8.20 -4.22
N HIS A 38 11.46 -7.72 -3.11
CA HIS A 38 12.03 -6.62 -2.33
C HIS A 38 13.44 -6.97 -1.84
N GLU A 39 13.65 -8.18 -1.30
CA GLU A 39 15.00 -8.63 -0.89
C GLU A 39 16.03 -8.55 -2.02
N ARG A 40 15.64 -8.83 -3.27
CA ARG A 40 16.55 -8.70 -4.44
C ARG A 40 16.81 -7.25 -4.83
N VAL A 41 15.86 -6.36 -4.65
CA VAL A 41 16.01 -4.92 -4.89
C VAL A 41 16.88 -4.30 -3.81
N ASP A 42 16.68 -4.71 -2.57
CA ASP A 42 17.38 -4.21 -1.38
C ASP A 42 18.86 -4.60 -1.32
N SER A 43 19.24 -5.71 -1.98
CA SER A 43 20.63 -6.22 -1.99
C SER A 43 21.60 -5.41 -2.85
N GLY A 44 21.14 -4.38 -3.58
CA GLY A 44 21.98 -3.55 -4.44
C GLY A 44 22.62 -2.38 -3.70
N GLU A 45 23.94 -2.17 -3.91
CA GLU A 45 24.62 -0.98 -3.44
C GLU A 45 24.15 0.28 -4.20
N PRO A 46 24.30 1.49 -3.61
CA PRO A 46 24.06 2.73 -4.34
C PRO A 46 24.90 2.81 -5.60
N GLU A 47 24.27 3.04 -6.73
CA GLU A 47 24.92 3.09 -8.04
C GLU A 47 24.65 4.45 -8.69
N THR A 48 25.67 5.01 -9.38
CA THR A 48 25.48 6.19 -10.23
C THR A 48 25.67 5.81 -11.69
N ARG A 49 24.63 6.01 -12.50
CA ARG A 49 24.64 5.67 -13.91
C ARG A 49 23.96 6.75 -14.74
N LYS A 50 24.60 7.22 -15.80
CA LYS A 50 24.04 8.21 -16.74
C LYS A 50 23.51 9.50 -16.06
N GLY A 51 24.18 9.96 -15.00
CA GLY A 51 23.77 11.18 -14.30
C GLY A 51 22.58 10.99 -13.33
N VAL A 52 22.24 9.76 -13.01
CA VAL A 52 21.25 9.40 -11.99
C VAL A 52 21.91 8.53 -10.93
N ARG A 53 21.78 8.92 -9.67
CA ARG A 53 22.16 8.12 -8.51
C ARG A 53 20.93 7.34 -8.03
N PHE A 54 21.10 6.06 -7.79
CA PHE A 54 20.08 5.12 -7.37
C PHE A 54 20.29 4.81 -5.89
N GLU A 55 19.39 5.30 -5.04
CA GLU A 55 19.37 5.04 -3.60
C GLU A 55 18.30 3.98 -3.30
N ARG A 56 18.72 2.89 -2.65
CA ARG A 56 17.83 1.76 -2.33
C ARG A 56 17.49 1.74 -0.84
N THR A 57 16.37 1.12 -0.50
CA THR A 57 15.92 0.93 0.89
C THR A 57 15.93 2.25 1.67
N VAL A 58 15.32 3.28 1.07
CA VAL A 58 15.35 4.64 1.62
C VAL A 58 14.27 4.77 2.70
N HIS A 59 14.71 4.97 3.95
CA HIS A 59 13.80 5.26 5.06
C HIS A 59 13.22 6.65 4.93
N VAL A 60 11.89 6.77 5.02
CA VAL A 60 11.19 8.04 4.92
C VAL A 60 10.15 8.21 6.00
N SER A 61 9.89 9.48 6.34
CA SER A 61 8.81 9.86 7.24
C SER A 61 8.23 11.21 6.85
N ALA A 62 6.95 11.40 7.10
CA ALA A 62 6.29 12.70 7.07
C ALA A 62 5.55 12.88 8.39
N GLU A 63 6.12 13.69 9.28
CA GLU A 63 5.60 13.91 10.65
C GLU A 63 4.23 14.57 10.61
N LYS A 64 4.05 15.57 9.72
CA LYS A 64 2.78 16.28 9.55
C LYS A 64 1.66 15.36 9.07
N LEU A 65 1.98 14.35 8.29
CA LEU A 65 1.04 13.36 7.79
C LEU A 65 0.95 12.11 8.69
N GLY A 66 1.84 11.97 9.66
CA GLY A 66 1.91 10.83 10.57
C GLY A 66 2.22 9.50 9.88
N ILE A 67 2.97 9.52 8.77
CA ILE A 67 3.33 8.33 7.99
C ILE A 67 4.84 8.12 7.94
N SER A 68 5.27 6.86 7.88
CA SER A 68 6.67 6.48 7.72
C SER A 68 6.78 5.13 7.03
N GLY A 69 7.92 4.86 6.42
CA GLY A 69 8.16 3.59 5.74
C GLY A 69 9.52 3.51 5.06
N VAL A 70 9.64 2.54 4.17
CA VAL A 70 10.85 2.30 3.39
C VAL A 70 10.45 2.28 1.92
N LEU A 71 11.19 3.04 1.11
CA LEU A 71 11.05 3.06 -0.34
C LEU A 71 12.02 2.06 -0.96
N ASP A 72 11.58 1.33 -1.97
CA ASP A 72 12.42 0.37 -2.70
C ASP A 72 13.59 1.07 -3.37
N LEU A 73 13.33 2.21 -4.03
CA LEU A 73 14.32 2.94 -4.79
C LEU A 73 13.95 4.43 -4.88
N VAL A 74 14.94 5.29 -4.75
CA VAL A 74 14.85 6.71 -5.11
C VAL A 74 15.91 7.02 -6.17
N GLU A 75 15.50 7.49 -7.32
CA GLU A 75 16.37 8.04 -8.34
C GLU A 75 16.65 9.51 -8.02
N VAL A 76 17.93 9.87 -7.95
CA VAL A 76 18.38 11.25 -7.70
C VAL A 76 19.12 11.73 -8.93
N GLU A 77 18.59 12.73 -9.62
CA GLU A 77 19.28 13.35 -10.74
C GLU A 77 20.49 14.15 -10.23
N THR A 78 21.68 13.76 -10.63
CA THR A 78 22.94 14.34 -10.05
C THR A 78 23.14 15.81 -10.34
N LYS A 79 22.57 16.34 -11.44
CA LYS A 79 22.72 17.74 -11.83
C LYS A 79 21.76 18.68 -11.08
N THR A 80 20.53 18.25 -10.87
CA THR A 80 19.46 19.09 -10.29
C THR A 80 19.12 18.72 -8.87
N GLY A 81 19.51 17.52 -8.40
CA GLY A 81 19.08 16.95 -7.14
C GLY A 81 17.64 16.46 -7.13
N ARG A 82 16.94 16.49 -8.27
CA ARG A 82 15.54 16.07 -8.37
C ARG A 82 15.36 14.62 -7.96
N LEU A 83 14.38 14.39 -7.09
CA LEU A 83 14.04 13.09 -6.53
C LEU A 83 12.88 12.45 -7.31
N LYS A 84 12.97 11.15 -7.53
CA LYS A 84 11.92 10.35 -8.17
C LYS A 84 11.82 8.99 -7.50
N PRO A 85 10.78 8.75 -6.68
CA PRO A 85 10.56 7.44 -6.08
C PRO A 85 10.16 6.41 -7.15
N VAL A 86 10.66 5.19 -6.99
CA VAL A 86 10.33 4.04 -7.85
C VAL A 86 9.94 2.87 -6.97
N GLU A 87 8.72 2.40 -7.14
CA GLU A 87 8.15 1.29 -6.39
C GLU A 87 8.07 0.04 -7.27
N TYR A 88 8.55 -1.08 -6.75
CA TYR A 88 8.51 -2.36 -7.44
C TYR A 88 7.24 -3.14 -7.11
N LYS A 89 6.49 -3.50 -8.13
CA LYS A 89 5.28 -4.31 -8.03
C LYS A 89 5.46 -5.67 -8.71
N ARG A 90 5.16 -6.74 -7.99
CA ARG A 90 5.27 -8.10 -8.52
C ARG A 90 4.37 -8.34 -9.74
N GLY A 91 3.13 -7.84 -9.67
CA GLY A 91 2.08 -8.14 -10.64
C GLY A 91 2.20 -7.36 -11.95
N LYS A 92 1.04 -7.04 -12.50
CA LYS A 92 0.84 -6.18 -13.68
C LYS A 92 0.07 -4.93 -13.27
N PRO A 93 0.07 -3.86 -14.08
CA PRO A 93 -0.74 -2.67 -13.83
C PRO A 93 -2.20 -3.04 -13.55
N LYS A 94 -2.79 -2.36 -12.56
CA LYS A 94 -4.18 -2.54 -12.14
C LYS A 94 -5.00 -1.32 -12.56
N PRO A 95 -6.31 -1.47 -12.77
CA PRO A 95 -7.18 -0.33 -13.10
C PRO A 95 -7.39 0.62 -11.92
N ASP A 96 -7.22 0.12 -10.69
CA ASP A 96 -7.43 0.89 -9.46
C ASP A 96 -6.16 1.65 -9.06
N PRO A 97 -6.25 2.90 -8.58
CA PRO A 97 -5.10 3.78 -8.33
C PRO A 97 -4.34 3.45 -7.04
N MET A 98 -4.56 2.30 -6.40
CA MET A 98 -3.95 1.96 -5.11
C MET A 98 -2.43 1.99 -5.11
N ASP A 99 -1.79 1.56 -6.21
CA ASP A 99 -0.33 1.57 -6.35
C ASP A 99 0.18 3.00 -6.57
N GLU A 100 -0.59 3.83 -7.28
CA GLU A 100 -0.28 5.26 -7.53
C GLU A 100 -0.44 6.09 -6.25
N ILE A 101 -1.48 5.83 -5.45
CA ILE A 101 -1.71 6.45 -4.15
C ILE A 101 -0.54 6.15 -3.20
N GLN A 102 -0.07 4.90 -3.14
CA GLN A 102 1.10 4.54 -2.34
C GLN A 102 2.35 5.30 -2.80
N LEU A 103 2.60 5.31 -4.12
CA LEU A 103 3.76 5.99 -4.69
C LEU A 103 3.71 7.51 -4.45
N CYS A 104 2.53 8.12 -4.56
CA CYS A 104 2.34 9.54 -4.25
C CYS A 104 2.59 9.82 -2.76
N ALA A 105 2.14 8.96 -1.84
CA ALA A 105 2.43 9.08 -0.42
C ALA A 105 3.95 9.01 -0.14
N GLN A 106 4.70 8.19 -0.86
CA GLN A 106 6.16 8.14 -0.82
C GLN A 106 6.77 9.49 -1.27
N GLY A 107 6.24 10.06 -2.35
CA GLY A 107 6.64 11.39 -2.83
C GLY A 107 6.41 12.47 -1.77
N LEU A 108 5.25 12.47 -1.10
CA LEU A 108 4.95 13.42 -0.02
C LEU A 108 5.90 13.29 1.18
N CYS A 109 6.34 12.06 1.51
CA CYS A 109 7.38 11.88 2.54
C CYS A 109 8.71 12.51 2.10
N LEU A 110 9.15 12.27 0.88
CA LEU A 110 10.38 12.87 0.35
C LEU A 110 10.29 14.40 0.32
N GLU A 111 9.15 14.97 -0.03
CA GLU A 111 8.92 16.42 -0.01
C GLU A 111 9.08 17.01 1.39
N GLU A 112 8.47 16.39 2.40
CA GLU A 112 8.56 16.87 3.77
C GLU A 112 9.99 16.78 4.32
N MET A 113 10.70 15.68 4.02
CA MET A 113 12.07 15.48 4.47
C MET A 113 13.09 16.41 3.82
N THR A 114 12.87 16.76 2.56
CA THR A 114 13.89 17.48 1.76
C THR A 114 13.53 18.94 1.46
N GLY A 115 12.27 19.31 1.63
CA GLY A 115 11.75 20.61 1.20
C GLY A 115 11.66 20.80 -0.32
N GLN A 116 11.91 19.75 -1.10
CA GLN A 116 11.85 19.78 -2.57
C GLN A 116 10.52 19.22 -3.05
N THR A 117 9.94 19.79 -4.09
CA THR A 117 8.75 19.24 -4.74
C THR A 117 9.10 17.97 -5.51
N VAL A 118 8.34 16.89 -5.30
CA VAL A 118 8.42 15.63 -6.05
C VAL A 118 7.20 15.52 -6.94
N SER A 119 7.35 15.85 -8.21
CA SER A 119 6.24 15.95 -9.16
C SER A 119 5.82 14.64 -9.80
N GLU A 120 6.67 13.62 -9.73
CA GLU A 120 6.43 12.34 -10.37
C GLU A 120 7.18 11.19 -9.70
N GLY A 121 6.72 9.98 -9.94
CA GLY A 121 7.40 8.73 -9.57
C GLY A 121 7.27 7.70 -10.68
N ALA A 122 7.63 6.46 -10.41
CA ALA A 122 7.40 5.35 -11.34
C ALA A 122 7.05 4.06 -10.61
N LEU A 123 6.19 3.27 -11.23
CA LEU A 123 5.87 1.90 -10.83
C LEU A 123 6.60 0.93 -11.76
N TRP A 124 7.32 -0.02 -11.20
CA TRP A 124 7.96 -1.08 -11.97
C TRP A 124 7.22 -2.40 -11.77
N TYR A 125 6.53 -2.86 -12.80
CA TYR A 125 5.79 -4.11 -12.78
C TYR A 125 6.65 -5.27 -13.29
N MET A 126 7.03 -6.17 -12.38
CA MET A 126 7.97 -7.26 -12.69
C MET A 126 7.40 -8.30 -13.65
N GLN A 127 6.12 -8.60 -13.56
CA GLN A 127 5.48 -9.59 -14.43
C GLN A 127 5.49 -9.17 -15.90
N THR A 128 5.31 -7.89 -16.16
CA THR A 128 5.30 -7.33 -17.52
C THR A 128 6.64 -6.71 -17.91
N ARG A 129 7.58 -6.59 -16.96
CA ARG A 129 8.86 -5.86 -17.11
C ARG A 129 8.65 -4.45 -17.66
N HIS A 130 7.61 -3.80 -17.17
CA HIS A 130 7.19 -2.50 -17.67
C HIS A 130 7.25 -1.45 -16.58
N ARG A 131 7.82 -0.28 -16.92
CA ARG A 131 7.88 0.90 -16.07
C ARG A 131 6.76 1.85 -16.48
N VAL A 132 5.92 2.20 -15.53
CA VAL A 132 4.81 3.15 -15.70
C VAL A 132 5.17 4.43 -14.97
N PRO A 133 5.37 5.56 -15.66
CA PRO A 133 5.54 6.85 -15.01
C PRO A 133 4.20 7.29 -14.40
N VAL A 134 4.26 7.93 -13.23
CA VAL A 134 3.10 8.45 -12.50
C VAL A 134 3.36 9.91 -12.19
N VAL A 135 2.54 10.79 -12.73
CA VAL A 135 2.56 12.21 -12.41
C VAL A 135 1.73 12.45 -11.14
N PHE A 136 2.29 13.13 -10.16
CA PHE A 136 1.60 13.48 -8.93
C PHE A 136 0.74 14.74 -9.14
N SER A 137 -0.34 14.56 -9.91
CA SER A 137 -1.32 15.63 -10.16
C SER A 137 -2.00 16.07 -8.86
N ASP A 138 -2.62 17.25 -8.90
CA ASP A 138 -3.37 17.78 -7.76
C ASP A 138 -4.49 16.82 -7.33
N ASP A 139 -5.16 16.16 -8.27
CA ASP A 139 -6.19 15.16 -7.99
C ASP A 139 -5.61 13.92 -7.27
N LEU A 140 -4.48 13.38 -7.75
CA LEU A 140 -3.83 12.24 -7.10
C LEU A 140 -3.33 12.61 -5.70
N ARG A 141 -2.75 13.80 -5.53
CA ARG A 141 -2.33 14.32 -4.23
C ARG A 141 -3.51 14.47 -3.27
N ALA A 142 -4.61 15.07 -3.72
CA ALA A 142 -5.83 15.21 -2.91
C ALA A 142 -6.39 13.85 -2.49
N GLN A 143 -6.46 12.89 -3.42
CA GLN A 143 -6.90 11.53 -3.13
C GLN A 143 -5.97 10.82 -2.15
N THR A 144 -4.65 11.02 -2.30
CA THR A 144 -3.65 10.43 -1.40
C THR A 144 -3.79 10.99 0.02
N LEU A 145 -3.92 12.30 0.17
CA LEU A 145 -4.11 12.96 1.46
C LEU A 145 -5.41 12.51 2.15
N ALA A 146 -6.50 12.42 1.37
CA ALA A 146 -7.78 11.90 1.88
C ALA A 146 -7.65 10.44 2.34
N THR A 147 -6.91 9.61 1.60
CA THR A 147 -6.65 8.22 1.97
C THR A 147 -5.82 8.15 3.25
N ILE A 148 -4.76 8.96 3.40
CA ILE A 148 -3.93 9.02 4.62
C ILE A 148 -4.79 9.40 5.83
N ALA A 149 -5.65 10.40 5.70
CA ALA A 149 -6.57 10.82 6.77
C ALA A 149 -7.53 9.69 7.17
N ALA A 150 -8.13 9.02 6.18
CA ALA A 150 -9.05 7.90 6.42
C ALA A 150 -8.37 6.69 7.06
N VAL A 151 -7.11 6.39 6.69
CA VAL A 151 -6.30 5.36 7.37
C VAL A 151 -6.04 5.74 8.81
N SER A 152 -5.66 6.99 9.08
CA SER A 152 -5.42 7.47 10.44
C SER A 152 -6.67 7.33 11.31
N GLU A 153 -7.83 7.72 10.79
CA GLU A 153 -9.12 7.57 11.48
C GLU A 153 -9.44 6.10 11.76
N LEU A 154 -9.29 5.23 10.74
CA LEU A 154 -9.53 3.79 10.88
C LEU A 154 -8.65 3.17 11.97
N LEU A 155 -7.35 3.45 11.94
CA LEU A 155 -6.41 2.87 12.90
C LEU A 155 -6.63 3.40 14.32
N ASN A 156 -6.97 4.68 14.46
CA ASN A 156 -7.28 5.29 15.76
C ASN A 156 -8.60 4.81 16.34
N SER A 157 -9.58 4.45 15.50
CA SER A 157 -10.86 3.90 15.95
C SER A 157 -10.73 2.51 16.57
N GLY A 158 -9.70 1.76 16.23
CA GLY A 158 -9.53 0.35 16.63
C GLY A 158 -10.61 -0.58 16.06
N GLN A 159 -11.50 -0.09 15.19
CA GLN A 159 -12.62 -0.87 14.66
C GLN A 159 -12.27 -1.50 13.32
N THR A 160 -12.71 -2.74 13.14
CA THR A 160 -12.61 -3.43 11.85
C THR A 160 -13.92 -3.29 11.08
N PRO A 161 -13.93 -2.61 9.91
CA PRO A 161 -15.16 -2.45 9.12
C PRO A 161 -15.79 -3.79 8.73
N PRO A 162 -17.10 -3.84 8.51
CA PRO A 162 -17.76 -5.05 8.01
C PRO A 162 -17.20 -5.47 6.65
N PRO A 163 -17.23 -6.76 6.29
CA PRO A 163 -16.76 -7.24 5.02
C PRO A 163 -17.66 -6.76 3.88
N ASP A 164 -17.01 -6.39 2.76
CA ASP A 164 -17.65 -6.08 1.49
C ASP A 164 -17.11 -7.04 0.42
N TYR A 165 -17.89 -8.10 0.13
CA TYR A 165 -17.47 -9.15 -0.80
C TYR A 165 -17.52 -8.68 -2.25
N GLY A 166 -16.39 -8.79 -2.95
CA GLY A 166 -16.29 -8.37 -4.33
C GLY A 166 -15.13 -9.02 -5.10
N LYS A 167 -14.94 -8.58 -6.33
CA LYS A 167 -13.90 -9.13 -7.23
C LYS A 167 -12.49 -9.08 -6.63
N ARG A 168 -12.19 -8.03 -5.84
CA ARG A 168 -10.89 -7.84 -5.16
C ARG A 168 -10.57 -8.96 -4.16
N CYS A 169 -11.60 -9.57 -3.54
CA CYS A 169 -11.42 -10.62 -2.54
C CYS A 169 -10.73 -11.87 -3.11
N LYS A 170 -10.89 -12.15 -4.41
CA LYS A 170 -10.25 -13.30 -5.07
C LYS A 170 -8.71 -13.22 -5.08
N ALA A 171 -8.15 -12.01 -5.00
CA ALA A 171 -6.71 -11.77 -4.96
C ALA A 171 -6.21 -11.38 -3.57
N CYS A 172 -7.08 -11.36 -2.55
CA CYS A 172 -6.75 -10.97 -1.20
C CYS A 172 -6.07 -12.12 -0.46
N SER A 173 -4.90 -11.86 0.15
CA SER A 173 -4.20 -12.86 0.98
C SER A 173 -4.97 -13.22 2.26
N LEU A 174 -5.85 -12.32 2.72
CA LEU A 174 -6.61 -12.51 3.95
C LEU A 174 -8.02 -13.06 3.72
N VAL A 175 -8.36 -13.53 2.52
CA VAL A 175 -9.73 -13.96 2.19
C VAL A 175 -10.23 -15.08 3.12
N GLU A 176 -9.37 -16.03 3.47
CA GLU A 176 -9.67 -17.15 4.35
C GLU A 176 -9.89 -16.71 5.81
N ILE A 177 -9.15 -15.71 6.28
CA ILE A 177 -9.32 -15.13 7.62
C ILE A 177 -10.54 -14.21 7.64
N CYS A 178 -10.67 -13.38 6.61
CA CYS A 178 -11.73 -12.38 6.51
C CYS A 178 -13.12 -13.01 6.30
N GLN A 179 -13.19 -14.13 5.59
CA GLN A 179 -14.43 -14.85 5.22
C GLN A 179 -15.56 -13.93 4.74
N PRO A 180 -15.28 -13.02 3.77
CA PRO A 180 -16.20 -11.92 3.44
C PRO A 180 -17.52 -12.39 2.84
N GLU A 181 -17.53 -13.57 2.21
CA GLU A 181 -18.73 -14.16 1.63
C GLU A 181 -19.70 -14.68 2.69
N LEU A 182 -19.18 -15.21 3.80
CA LEU A 182 -19.98 -15.71 4.92
C LEU A 182 -20.47 -14.57 5.79
N LEU A 183 -19.56 -13.72 6.23
CA LEU A 183 -19.85 -12.62 7.16
C LEU A 183 -20.64 -11.48 6.51
N GLY A 184 -20.59 -11.33 5.18
CA GLY A 184 -21.39 -10.34 4.44
C GLY A 184 -22.87 -10.76 4.27
N LYS A 185 -23.23 -12.00 4.60
CA LYS A 185 -24.62 -12.47 4.61
C LYS A 185 -25.30 -12.09 5.91
N ARG A 186 -26.65 -12.00 5.88
CA ARG A 186 -27.44 -11.75 7.09
C ARG A 186 -27.07 -12.77 8.17
N ASP A 187 -26.71 -12.28 9.34
CA ASP A 187 -26.43 -13.11 10.49
C ASP A 187 -27.69 -13.92 10.87
N ARG A 188 -27.57 -15.23 10.85
CA ARG A 188 -28.62 -16.18 11.22
C ARG A 188 -28.32 -16.89 12.53
N SER A 189 -27.22 -16.55 13.22
CA SER A 189 -26.77 -17.23 14.43
C SER A 189 -27.82 -17.18 15.53
N VAL A 190 -28.47 -16.03 15.73
CA VAL A 190 -29.53 -15.86 16.73
C VAL A 190 -30.72 -16.82 16.48
N GLY A 191 -31.16 -16.89 15.21
CA GLY A 191 -32.25 -17.79 14.83
C GLY A 191 -31.87 -19.27 14.93
N TYR A 192 -30.62 -19.59 14.60
CA TYR A 192 -30.07 -20.93 14.73
C TYR A 192 -29.99 -21.37 16.20
N VAL A 193 -29.42 -20.53 17.07
CA VAL A 193 -29.30 -20.79 18.51
C VAL A 193 -30.70 -20.93 19.15
N ALA A 194 -31.62 -20.03 18.80
CA ALA A 194 -33.01 -20.14 19.30
C ALA A 194 -33.68 -21.47 18.88
N GLY A 195 -33.39 -21.95 17.66
CA GLY A 195 -33.89 -23.24 17.18
C GLY A 195 -33.23 -24.48 17.82
N LEU A 196 -32.04 -24.33 18.43
CA LEU A 196 -31.39 -25.42 19.17
C LEU A 196 -31.91 -25.59 20.59
N PHE A 197 -32.42 -24.52 21.18
CA PHE A 197 -32.86 -24.48 22.60
C PHE A 197 -34.32 -24.09 22.75
N GLY A 198 -35.03 -23.92 21.65
CA GLY A 198 -36.51 -23.70 21.68
C GLY A 198 -37.23 -25.05 21.68
N ASP A 199 -38.05 -25.27 22.65
CA ASP A 199 -39.01 -26.40 22.70
C ASP A 199 -40.07 -26.28 21.61
#